data_afa6d2b4a5be80c22fde6e481e3a08a9
#
_entry.id   afa6d2b4a5be80c22fde6e481e3a08a9
#
_cell.length_a   1.000
_cell.length_b   1.000
_cell.length_c   1.000
_cell.angle_alpha   90.00
_cell.angle_beta   90.00
_cell.angle_gamma   90.00
#
_symmetry.space_group_name_H-M   'P 1'
#
loop_
_entity.id
_entity.type
_entity.pdbx_description
1 polymer ?
#
loop_
_entity_poly.entity_id
_entity_poly.type
_entity_poly.pdbx_seq_one_letter_code
_entity_poly.pdbx_strand_id
1 'polypeptide(L)'
;MTSHFPWFWLTILVVLPIFAGSSIFFLPHKGNKVFRWYTICICLLELLLTTYAFCYHFQLDDPLIQLEEDCKWINILDFHWRLGIDGLSVGPILLTGFITTLATLAAWSVTRNSRLFHFFMLAMYSGQIGSFSSRDLLLFFIMWELELIPVYLLLSMWGGKKRLYSATKFILYTAGGSIFLLIGVLGMGLYGSIEPTLDFERLANQSYPMALEIILYFGFLIVYAVKSPIIPLHTWLPDTHGEAHYSTCMLLAGILLKMGAYGLIRINMELLPRAHSIFSPWLVIVGTIQIIYAALTSFGQRNLKRRIAYSSVSHMGFTIIGIGSITNMGLNGAILQILSHGFIGAALFFLAGTCCDRIPLVSLDEMGGIAVPMPKIFTMFSSFSMASLALPGMSGFVAELVVFFGIITSSKYLLIPKVLITFGMAIGMILTPIYLLSMLRQMFYGYKLFNVPNSNLVDSGPRELFVSICLFLPIIGIGIYPDFVLLLSVDKVQAILSNYFYR
;
A
#
# COMPACT_ATOMS: atom_id res chain seq x y z
N MET A 1 -23.93 5.23 -25.12
CA MET A 1 -23.97 3.82 -25.57
C MET A 1 -23.04 3.03 -24.71
N THR A 2 -23.56 2.39 -23.66
CA THR A 2 -22.80 1.48 -22.81
C THR A 2 -22.47 0.24 -23.64
N SER A 3 -21.24 0.13 -24.09
CA SER A 3 -20.73 -1.09 -24.69
C SER A 3 -20.72 -2.18 -23.60
N HIS A 4 -21.78 -3.00 -23.55
CA HIS A 4 -21.75 -4.25 -22.82
C HIS A 4 -20.63 -5.10 -23.43
N PHE A 5 -19.43 -5.02 -22.83
CA PHE A 5 -18.37 -5.95 -23.16
C PHE A 5 -18.76 -7.33 -22.65
N PRO A 6 -18.86 -8.35 -23.49
CA PRO A 6 -19.28 -9.71 -23.09
C PRO A 6 -18.23 -10.48 -22.31
N TRP A 7 -17.17 -9.84 -21.85
CA TRP A 7 -16.04 -10.49 -21.20
C TRP A 7 -15.91 -10.03 -19.75
N PHE A 8 -15.90 -10.96 -18.84
CA PHE A 8 -15.67 -10.75 -17.41
C PHE A 8 -14.16 -10.46 -17.13
N TRP A 9 -13.67 -9.32 -17.61
CA TRP A 9 -12.26 -8.96 -17.49
C TRP A 9 -11.80 -8.85 -16.04
N LEU A 10 -12.54 -8.12 -15.22
CA LEU A 10 -12.17 -7.91 -13.82
C LEU A 10 -12.33 -9.19 -13.00
N THR A 11 -13.36 -9.97 -13.26
CA THR A 11 -13.53 -11.29 -12.63
C THR A 11 -12.35 -12.20 -12.98
N ILE A 12 -11.88 -12.21 -14.22
CA ILE A 12 -10.70 -12.98 -14.63
C ILE A 12 -9.48 -12.51 -13.84
N LEU A 13 -9.22 -11.20 -13.75
CA LEU A 13 -8.10 -10.63 -13.01
C LEU A 13 -8.14 -10.96 -11.50
N VAL A 14 -9.31 -11.05 -10.89
CA VAL A 14 -9.44 -11.42 -9.47
C VAL A 14 -9.29 -12.93 -9.25
N VAL A 15 -9.88 -13.76 -10.12
CA VAL A 15 -9.95 -15.21 -9.92
C VAL A 15 -8.72 -15.95 -10.44
N LEU A 16 -8.06 -15.44 -11.50
CA LEU A 16 -6.91 -16.09 -12.14
C LEU A 16 -5.75 -16.37 -11.15
N PRO A 17 -5.31 -15.43 -10.29
CA PRO A 17 -4.19 -15.72 -9.38
C PRO A 17 -4.50 -16.81 -8.37
N ILE A 18 -5.72 -16.86 -7.82
CA ILE A 18 -6.12 -17.90 -6.86
C ILE A 18 -6.25 -19.27 -7.52
N PHE A 19 -6.80 -19.29 -8.74
CA PHE A 19 -6.95 -20.52 -9.51
C PHE A 19 -5.58 -21.06 -9.95
N ALA A 20 -4.71 -20.20 -10.44
CA ALA A 20 -3.33 -20.51 -10.75
C ALA A 20 -2.52 -20.93 -9.51
N GLY A 21 -2.79 -20.31 -8.36
CA GLY A 21 -2.23 -20.71 -7.07
C GLY A 21 -2.63 -22.14 -6.70
N SER A 22 -3.91 -22.45 -6.81
CA SER A 22 -4.43 -23.80 -6.53
C SER A 22 -3.83 -24.86 -7.44
N SER A 23 -3.64 -24.55 -8.72
CA SER A 23 -3.07 -25.49 -9.69
C SER A 23 -1.58 -25.80 -9.43
N ILE A 24 -0.87 -24.98 -8.63
CA ILE A 24 0.52 -25.28 -8.21
C ILE A 24 0.61 -26.64 -7.49
N PHE A 25 -0.44 -27.06 -6.75
CA PHE A 25 -0.44 -28.32 -6.04
C PHE A 25 -0.45 -29.55 -6.95
N PHE A 26 -0.93 -29.41 -8.18
CA PHE A 26 -0.96 -30.47 -9.18
C PHE A 26 0.34 -30.53 -10.03
N LEU A 27 1.20 -29.53 -9.94
CA LEU A 27 2.46 -29.51 -10.69
C LEU A 27 3.45 -30.58 -10.15
N PRO A 28 4.21 -31.25 -11.03
CA PRO A 28 5.16 -32.28 -10.63
C PRO A 28 6.28 -31.70 -9.76
N HIS A 29 6.72 -32.49 -8.79
CA HIS A 29 7.76 -32.11 -7.83
C HIS A 29 9.19 -32.20 -8.45
N LYS A 30 9.41 -31.55 -9.60
CA LYS A 30 10.70 -31.51 -10.31
C LYS A 30 11.64 -30.40 -9.80
N GLY A 31 11.56 -30.08 -8.50
CA GLY A 31 12.36 -29.02 -7.85
C GLY A 31 11.69 -27.64 -7.85
N ASN A 32 12.27 -26.72 -7.07
CA ASN A 32 11.70 -25.39 -6.83
C ASN A 32 11.65 -24.48 -8.06
N LYS A 33 12.43 -24.79 -9.11
CA LYS A 33 12.51 -23.98 -10.34
C LYS A 33 11.17 -23.91 -11.07
N VAL A 34 10.43 -25.02 -11.11
CA VAL A 34 9.13 -25.10 -11.81
C VAL A 34 8.12 -24.14 -11.18
N PHE A 35 8.00 -24.15 -9.85
CA PHE A 35 7.06 -23.27 -9.14
C PHE A 35 7.39 -21.80 -9.31
N ARG A 36 8.68 -21.45 -9.29
CA ARG A 36 9.16 -20.08 -9.49
C ARG A 36 8.79 -19.55 -10.88
N TRP A 37 9.15 -20.29 -11.93
CA TRP A 37 8.83 -19.88 -13.29
C TRP A 37 7.32 -19.83 -13.55
N TYR A 38 6.59 -20.82 -13.07
CA TYR A 38 5.13 -20.84 -13.19
C TYR A 38 4.51 -19.57 -12.57
N THR A 39 4.88 -19.24 -11.34
CA THR A 39 4.32 -18.06 -10.63
C THR A 39 4.69 -16.75 -11.33
N ILE A 40 5.94 -16.62 -11.80
CA ILE A 40 6.37 -15.44 -12.55
C ILE A 40 5.58 -15.30 -13.85
N CYS A 41 5.39 -16.39 -14.61
CA CYS A 41 4.59 -16.35 -15.84
C CYS A 41 3.14 -15.91 -15.57
N ILE A 42 2.52 -16.42 -14.49
CA ILE A 42 1.16 -16.01 -14.12
C ILE A 42 1.12 -14.52 -13.73
N CYS A 43 2.05 -14.05 -12.89
CA CYS A 43 2.09 -12.64 -12.50
C CYS A 43 2.36 -11.71 -13.70
N LEU A 44 3.21 -12.12 -14.64
CA LEU A 44 3.44 -11.36 -15.87
C LEU A 44 2.20 -11.34 -16.77
N LEU A 45 1.53 -12.47 -16.93
CA LEU A 45 0.30 -12.55 -17.70
C LEU A 45 -0.78 -11.64 -17.09
N GLU A 46 -0.93 -11.66 -15.78
CA GLU A 46 -1.85 -10.81 -15.05
C GLU A 46 -1.52 -9.31 -15.23
N LEU A 47 -0.24 -8.95 -15.13
CA LEU A 47 0.22 -7.58 -15.38
C LEU A 47 -0.06 -7.13 -16.81
N LEU A 48 0.14 -8.00 -17.80
CA LEU A 48 -0.18 -7.70 -19.19
C LEU A 48 -1.67 -7.56 -19.43
N LEU A 49 -2.50 -8.40 -18.81
CA LEU A 49 -3.97 -8.29 -18.90
C LEU A 49 -4.48 -6.99 -18.26
N THR A 50 -3.95 -6.61 -17.09
CA THR A 50 -4.32 -5.35 -16.42
C THR A 50 -3.91 -4.13 -17.25
N THR A 51 -2.68 -4.12 -17.77
CA THR A 51 -2.21 -3.01 -18.63
C THR A 51 -3.01 -2.92 -19.93
N TYR A 52 -3.34 -4.06 -20.55
CA TYR A 52 -4.18 -4.10 -21.74
C TYR A 52 -5.58 -3.53 -21.45
N ALA A 53 -6.24 -3.99 -20.39
CA ALA A 53 -7.57 -3.52 -20.01
C ALA A 53 -7.59 -2.01 -19.79
N PHE A 54 -6.56 -1.45 -19.14
CA PHE A 54 -6.51 -0.03 -18.84
C PHE A 54 -6.10 0.84 -20.03
N CYS A 55 -5.19 0.37 -20.89
CA CYS A 55 -4.78 1.15 -22.07
C CYS A 55 -5.85 1.22 -23.14
N TYR A 56 -6.67 0.17 -23.31
CA TYR A 56 -7.64 0.09 -24.42
C TYR A 56 -9.08 0.31 -24.03
N HIS A 57 -9.44 0.07 -22.77
CA HIS A 57 -10.85 0.09 -22.34
C HIS A 57 -11.16 1.14 -21.28
N PHE A 58 -10.15 1.72 -20.64
CA PHE A 58 -10.34 2.77 -19.65
C PHE A 58 -10.28 4.16 -20.30
N GLN A 59 -11.30 4.98 -20.05
CA GLN A 59 -11.39 6.37 -20.51
C GLN A 59 -10.99 7.29 -19.36
N LEU A 60 -9.99 8.14 -19.58
CA LEU A 60 -9.43 9.01 -18.55
C LEU A 60 -10.38 10.12 -18.13
N ASP A 61 -11.14 10.67 -19.09
CA ASP A 61 -12.00 11.86 -18.90
C ASP A 61 -13.37 11.52 -18.30
N ASP A 62 -13.63 10.26 -17.93
CA ASP A 62 -14.90 9.83 -17.34
C ASP A 62 -14.74 9.54 -15.85
N PRO A 63 -15.38 10.34 -14.96
CA PRO A 63 -15.34 10.12 -13.52
C PRO A 63 -16.19 8.94 -13.04
N LEU A 64 -17.04 8.37 -13.94
CA LEU A 64 -17.90 7.25 -13.64
C LEU A 64 -17.10 5.95 -13.53
N ILE A 65 -17.75 4.96 -12.97
CA ILE A 65 -17.18 3.62 -12.87
C ILE A 65 -17.24 2.96 -14.25
N GLN A 66 -16.17 2.29 -14.62
CA GLN A 66 -15.99 1.65 -15.92
C GLN A 66 -15.69 0.17 -15.76
N LEU A 67 -15.80 -0.61 -16.84
CA LEU A 67 -15.62 -2.06 -16.85
C LEU A 67 -16.49 -2.75 -15.80
N GLU A 68 -17.75 -2.33 -15.72
CA GLU A 68 -18.69 -2.83 -14.73
C GLU A 68 -19.07 -4.28 -15.01
N GLU A 69 -18.98 -5.09 -13.97
CA GLU A 69 -19.42 -6.47 -13.96
C GLU A 69 -20.38 -6.66 -12.76
N ASP A 70 -21.57 -7.15 -12.99
CA ASP A 70 -22.57 -7.42 -11.96
C ASP A 70 -23.17 -8.81 -12.13
N CYS A 71 -22.90 -9.70 -11.16
CA CYS A 71 -23.44 -11.04 -11.10
C CYS A 71 -24.14 -11.23 -9.76
N LYS A 72 -25.42 -11.54 -9.76
CA LYS A 72 -26.20 -11.84 -8.56
C LYS A 72 -25.68 -13.08 -7.86
N TRP A 73 -25.44 -12.98 -6.55
CA TRP A 73 -24.98 -14.11 -5.73
C TRP A 73 -26.02 -14.49 -4.65
N ILE A 74 -26.32 -13.56 -3.72
CA ILE A 74 -27.29 -13.78 -2.64
C ILE A 74 -28.35 -12.70 -2.67
N ASN A 75 -29.55 -13.04 -3.22
CA ASN A 75 -30.62 -12.09 -3.44
C ASN A 75 -31.21 -11.47 -2.16
N ILE A 76 -31.23 -12.21 -1.04
CA ILE A 76 -31.82 -11.73 0.23
C ILE A 76 -31.08 -10.53 0.81
N LEU A 77 -29.77 -10.43 0.59
CA LEU A 77 -28.92 -9.34 1.07
C LEU A 77 -28.59 -8.31 0.00
N ASP A 78 -29.12 -8.43 -1.21
CA ASP A 78 -28.66 -7.70 -2.42
C ASP A 78 -27.13 -7.82 -2.61
N PHE A 79 -26.58 -8.97 -2.19
CA PHE A 79 -25.16 -9.25 -2.34
C PHE A 79 -24.86 -9.77 -3.72
N HIS A 80 -24.08 -9.00 -4.44
CA HIS A 80 -23.68 -9.28 -5.81
C HIS A 80 -22.17 -9.35 -5.93
N TRP A 81 -21.68 -10.13 -6.87
CA TRP A 81 -20.34 -10.03 -7.37
C TRP A 81 -20.25 -8.82 -8.29
N ARG A 82 -20.05 -7.63 -7.70
CA ARG A 82 -19.96 -6.37 -8.43
C ARG A 82 -18.53 -5.88 -8.45
N LEU A 83 -17.96 -5.81 -9.64
CA LEU A 83 -16.64 -5.27 -9.88
C LEU A 83 -16.75 -4.05 -10.79
N GLY A 84 -15.82 -3.12 -10.64
CA GLY A 84 -15.71 -1.94 -11.47
C GLY A 84 -14.47 -1.14 -11.09
N ILE A 85 -14.00 -0.34 -12.01
CA ILE A 85 -12.82 0.50 -11.81
C ILE A 85 -13.13 1.95 -12.12
N ASP A 86 -12.48 2.84 -11.41
CA ASP A 86 -12.49 4.26 -11.65
C ASP A 86 -11.08 4.84 -11.49
N GLY A 87 -10.91 6.13 -11.70
CA GLY A 87 -9.62 6.79 -11.63
C GLY A 87 -8.88 6.63 -10.29
N LEU A 88 -9.59 6.31 -9.20
CA LEU A 88 -8.97 6.05 -7.90
C LEU A 88 -8.38 4.63 -7.80
N SER A 89 -9.00 3.64 -8.46
CA SER A 89 -8.62 2.23 -8.36
C SER A 89 -7.55 1.79 -9.37
N VAL A 90 -7.48 2.42 -10.55
CA VAL A 90 -6.54 2.06 -11.64
C VAL A 90 -5.08 2.10 -11.17
N GLY A 91 -4.66 3.19 -10.51
CA GLY A 91 -3.29 3.34 -10.02
C GLY A 91 -2.89 2.23 -9.04
N PRO A 92 -3.64 1.99 -7.96
CA PRO A 92 -3.38 0.90 -7.02
C PRO A 92 -3.41 -0.50 -7.64
N ILE A 93 -4.27 -0.79 -8.59
CA ILE A 93 -4.32 -2.10 -9.28
C ILE A 93 -3.05 -2.31 -10.12
N LEU A 94 -2.63 -1.31 -10.91
CA LEU A 94 -1.36 -1.37 -11.67
C LEU A 94 -0.15 -1.52 -10.75
N LEU A 95 -0.12 -0.76 -9.64
CA LEU A 95 0.93 -0.87 -8.63
C LEU A 95 0.99 -2.29 -8.05
N THR A 96 -0.18 -2.88 -7.77
CA THR A 96 -0.30 -4.25 -7.23
C THR A 96 0.29 -5.27 -8.21
N GLY A 97 -0.09 -5.22 -9.48
CA GLY A 97 0.44 -6.11 -10.52
C GLY A 97 1.96 -5.99 -10.67
N PHE A 98 2.45 -4.77 -10.72
CA PHE A 98 3.87 -4.49 -10.89
C PHE A 98 4.71 -4.96 -9.69
N ILE A 99 4.33 -4.59 -8.47
CA ILE A 99 5.07 -4.97 -7.26
C ILE A 99 4.98 -6.48 -7.01
N THR A 100 3.84 -7.13 -7.25
CA THR A 100 3.70 -8.58 -7.05
C THR A 100 4.59 -9.35 -8.01
N THR A 101 4.68 -8.92 -9.27
CA THR A 101 5.58 -9.52 -10.26
C THR A 101 7.04 -9.42 -9.82
N LEU A 102 7.48 -8.27 -9.34
CA LEU A 102 8.84 -8.07 -8.85
C LEU A 102 9.10 -8.80 -7.52
N ALA A 103 8.09 -8.88 -6.64
CA ALA A 103 8.20 -9.62 -5.39
C ALA A 103 8.31 -11.13 -5.61
N THR A 104 7.66 -11.69 -6.64
CA THR A 104 7.82 -13.11 -7.01
C THR A 104 9.20 -13.38 -7.60
N LEU A 105 9.79 -12.44 -8.36
CA LEU A 105 11.19 -12.50 -8.77
C LEU A 105 12.15 -12.42 -7.57
N ALA A 106 11.84 -11.58 -6.60
CA ALA A 106 12.60 -11.45 -5.37
C ALA A 106 12.53 -12.72 -4.52
N ALA A 107 11.41 -13.44 -4.52
CA ALA A 107 11.19 -14.70 -3.79
C ALA A 107 12.02 -15.89 -4.32
N TRP A 108 12.89 -15.66 -5.29
CA TRP A 108 13.73 -16.73 -5.87
C TRP A 108 14.63 -17.45 -4.85
N SER A 109 15.02 -16.77 -3.79
CA SER A 109 15.84 -17.34 -2.70
C SER A 109 15.08 -18.36 -1.84
N VAL A 110 13.75 -18.36 -1.85
CA VAL A 110 12.94 -19.26 -1.04
C VAL A 110 13.04 -20.71 -1.56
N THR A 111 13.61 -21.57 -0.71
CA THR A 111 13.78 -23.00 -1.02
C THR A 111 12.87 -23.89 -0.17
N ARG A 112 12.61 -23.48 1.08
CA ARG A 112 11.78 -24.24 2.03
C ARG A 112 10.31 -24.10 1.67
N ASN A 113 9.60 -25.21 1.42
CA ASN A 113 8.18 -25.26 1.08
C ASN A 113 7.78 -24.23 0.00
N SER A 114 8.59 -24.12 -1.05
CA SER A 114 8.42 -23.13 -2.12
C SER A 114 7.02 -23.17 -2.76
N ARG A 115 6.40 -24.34 -2.85
CA ARG A 115 5.04 -24.54 -3.37
C ARG A 115 4.00 -23.74 -2.58
N LEU A 116 3.98 -23.87 -1.26
CA LEU A 116 3.07 -23.14 -0.38
C LEU A 116 3.35 -21.65 -0.37
N PHE A 117 4.63 -21.26 -0.41
CA PHE A 117 5.02 -19.86 -0.46
C PHE A 117 4.41 -19.14 -1.67
N HIS A 118 4.57 -19.71 -2.86
CA HIS A 118 4.05 -19.12 -4.10
C HIS A 118 2.52 -19.16 -4.17
N PHE A 119 1.89 -20.21 -3.61
CA PHE A 119 0.43 -20.23 -3.45
C PHE A 119 -0.08 -19.05 -2.63
N PHE A 120 0.51 -18.79 -1.46
CA PHE A 120 0.09 -17.65 -0.62
C PHE A 120 0.38 -16.30 -1.27
N MET A 121 1.46 -16.17 -2.03
CA MET A 121 1.74 -14.96 -2.80
C MET A 121 0.63 -14.67 -3.83
N LEU A 122 0.18 -15.70 -4.57
CA LEU A 122 -0.89 -15.55 -5.56
C LEU A 122 -2.27 -15.35 -4.90
N ALA A 123 -2.55 -16.02 -3.78
CA ALA A 123 -3.79 -15.81 -3.04
C ALA A 123 -3.89 -14.37 -2.49
N MET A 124 -2.79 -13.82 -1.97
CA MET A 124 -2.70 -12.43 -1.55
C MET A 124 -2.93 -11.46 -2.71
N TYR A 125 -2.36 -11.76 -3.88
CA TYR A 125 -2.52 -10.96 -5.09
C TYR A 125 -3.99 -10.84 -5.52
N SER A 126 -4.73 -11.97 -5.52
CA SER A 126 -6.17 -12.00 -5.81
C SER A 126 -6.97 -11.10 -4.85
N GLY A 127 -6.73 -11.22 -3.53
CA GLY A 127 -7.42 -10.39 -2.52
C GLY A 127 -7.15 -8.89 -2.69
N GLN A 128 -5.93 -8.52 -3.05
CA GLN A 128 -5.54 -7.12 -3.27
C GLN A 128 -6.23 -6.52 -4.50
N ILE A 129 -6.20 -7.20 -5.65
CA ILE A 129 -6.92 -6.73 -6.85
C ILE A 129 -8.41 -6.66 -6.57
N GLY A 130 -8.98 -7.71 -5.95
CA GLY A 130 -10.39 -7.75 -5.60
C GLY A 130 -10.83 -6.60 -4.71
N SER A 131 -10.02 -6.21 -3.72
CA SER A 131 -10.33 -5.08 -2.83
C SER A 131 -10.36 -3.74 -3.57
N PHE A 132 -9.43 -3.51 -4.51
CA PHE A 132 -9.40 -2.26 -5.28
C PHE A 132 -10.47 -2.18 -6.37
N SER A 133 -10.98 -3.33 -6.84
CA SER A 133 -11.99 -3.39 -7.90
C SER A 133 -13.43 -3.61 -7.41
N SER A 134 -13.63 -3.92 -6.12
CA SER A 134 -14.95 -4.16 -5.54
C SER A 134 -15.83 -2.90 -5.55
N ARG A 135 -17.09 -3.07 -5.98
CA ARG A 135 -18.16 -2.07 -5.92
C ARG A 135 -19.25 -2.41 -4.91
N ASP A 136 -19.24 -3.62 -4.39
CA ASP A 136 -20.12 -4.08 -3.32
C ASP A 136 -19.36 -4.03 -2.00
N LEU A 137 -19.99 -3.49 -0.95
CA LEU A 137 -19.34 -3.25 0.34
C LEU A 137 -19.00 -4.57 1.05
N LEU A 138 -19.84 -5.61 0.89
CA LEU A 138 -19.56 -6.93 1.46
C LEU A 138 -18.49 -7.68 0.64
N LEU A 139 -18.48 -7.52 -0.68
CA LEU A 139 -17.41 -8.06 -1.52
C LEU A 139 -16.07 -7.42 -1.17
N PHE A 140 -16.04 -6.10 -0.93
CA PHE A 140 -14.86 -5.41 -0.44
C PHE A 140 -14.35 -6.02 0.87
N PHE A 141 -15.26 -6.30 1.83
CA PHE A 141 -14.89 -6.96 3.08
C PHE A 141 -14.29 -8.36 2.86
N ILE A 142 -14.92 -9.18 2.01
CA ILE A 142 -14.44 -10.54 1.72
C ILE A 142 -13.04 -10.50 1.10
N MET A 143 -12.81 -9.64 0.13
CA MET A 143 -11.51 -9.50 -0.54
C MET A 143 -10.44 -8.91 0.39
N TRP A 144 -10.83 -7.99 1.28
CA TRP A 144 -9.99 -7.45 2.33
C TRP A 144 -9.49 -8.51 3.32
N GLU A 145 -10.36 -9.46 3.71
CA GLU A 145 -10.01 -10.56 4.60
C GLU A 145 -9.24 -11.68 3.92
N LEU A 146 -9.45 -11.87 2.61
CA LEU A 146 -8.78 -12.93 1.84
C LEU A 146 -7.25 -12.82 1.93
N GLU A 147 -6.68 -11.62 2.03
CA GLU A 147 -5.23 -11.44 2.15
C GLU A 147 -4.66 -11.71 3.55
N LEU A 148 -5.51 -11.67 4.59
CA LEU A 148 -5.06 -11.76 5.98
C LEU A 148 -4.43 -13.11 6.29
N ILE A 149 -5.08 -14.21 5.89
CA ILE A 149 -4.58 -15.56 6.12
C ILE A 149 -3.26 -15.83 5.39
N PRO A 150 -3.12 -15.53 4.08
CA PRO A 150 -1.85 -15.65 3.38
C PRO A 150 -0.71 -14.87 4.05
N VAL A 151 -0.93 -13.63 4.45
CA VAL A 151 0.10 -12.80 5.11
C VAL A 151 0.53 -13.41 6.45
N TYR A 152 -0.44 -13.84 7.27
CA TYR A 152 -0.16 -14.51 8.53
C TYR A 152 0.71 -15.76 8.34
N LEU A 153 0.37 -16.61 7.37
CA LEU A 153 1.10 -17.84 7.07
C LEU A 153 2.48 -17.55 6.47
N LEU A 154 2.60 -16.59 5.57
CA LEU A 154 3.89 -16.14 5.02
C LEU A 154 4.82 -15.66 6.15
N LEU A 155 4.30 -14.91 7.10
CA LEU A 155 5.07 -14.40 8.23
C LEU A 155 5.44 -15.50 9.23
N SER A 156 4.49 -16.36 9.60
CA SER A 156 4.71 -17.41 10.62
C SER A 156 5.62 -18.54 10.15
N MET A 157 5.62 -18.88 8.84
CA MET A 157 6.40 -20.00 8.30
C MET A 157 7.78 -19.57 7.80
N TRP A 158 7.94 -18.41 7.18
CA TRP A 158 9.19 -17.92 6.55
C TRP A 158 9.78 -16.68 7.22
N GLY A 159 9.24 -16.25 8.33
CA GLY A 159 9.77 -15.15 9.12
C GLY A 159 11.02 -15.49 9.93
N GLY A 160 11.60 -14.48 10.56
CA GLY A 160 12.80 -14.57 11.38
C GLY A 160 12.59 -15.23 12.74
N LYS A 161 13.42 -14.88 13.72
CA LYS A 161 13.45 -15.55 15.06
C LYS A 161 12.16 -15.32 15.86
N LYS A 162 11.58 -14.11 15.80
CA LYS A 162 10.36 -13.72 16.54
C LYS A 162 9.10 -13.76 15.66
N ARG A 163 9.10 -14.55 14.58
CA ARG A 163 8.03 -14.61 13.59
C ARG A 163 6.65 -14.89 14.15
N LEU A 164 6.53 -15.81 15.12
CA LEU A 164 5.23 -16.18 15.72
C LEU A 164 4.63 -15.02 16.51
N TYR A 165 5.44 -14.32 17.31
CA TYR A 165 4.99 -13.13 18.02
C TYR A 165 4.49 -12.05 17.06
N SER A 166 5.27 -11.76 16.01
CA SER A 166 4.92 -10.75 15.02
C SER A 166 3.69 -11.14 14.21
N ALA A 167 3.55 -12.42 13.84
CA ALA A 167 2.39 -12.95 13.16
C ALA A 167 1.12 -12.87 14.01
N THR A 168 1.20 -13.25 15.29
CA THR A 168 0.08 -13.16 16.23
C THR A 168 -0.33 -11.70 16.46
N LYS A 169 0.65 -10.81 16.62
CA LYS A 169 0.38 -9.37 16.75
C LYS A 169 -0.30 -8.81 15.51
N PHE A 170 0.18 -9.17 14.32
CA PHE A 170 -0.41 -8.78 13.05
C PHE A 170 -1.88 -9.21 12.94
N ILE A 171 -2.19 -10.50 13.20
CA ILE A 171 -3.56 -11.00 13.06
C ILE A 171 -4.51 -10.40 14.10
N LEU A 172 -4.06 -10.19 15.35
CA LEU A 172 -4.87 -9.55 16.38
C LEU A 172 -5.24 -8.12 16.02
N TYR A 173 -4.30 -7.32 15.50
CA TYR A 173 -4.58 -5.97 15.06
C TYR A 173 -5.51 -5.94 13.84
N THR A 174 -5.21 -6.72 12.82
CA THR A 174 -5.95 -6.70 11.55
C THR A 174 -7.32 -7.36 11.66
N ALA A 175 -7.43 -8.55 12.23
CA ALA A 175 -8.71 -9.22 12.45
C ALA A 175 -9.58 -8.48 13.48
N GLY A 176 -8.97 -7.95 14.56
CA GLY A 176 -9.68 -7.09 15.51
C GLY A 176 -10.24 -5.83 14.87
N GLY A 177 -9.49 -5.22 13.96
CA GLY A 177 -9.98 -4.09 13.15
C GLY A 177 -11.12 -4.50 12.22
N SER A 178 -11.00 -5.61 11.50
CA SER A 178 -11.98 -6.02 10.50
C SER A 178 -13.35 -6.43 11.06
N ILE A 179 -13.45 -6.73 12.35
CA ILE A 179 -14.76 -6.88 13.02
C ILE A 179 -15.57 -5.57 12.90
N PHE A 180 -14.91 -4.42 13.10
CA PHE A 180 -15.56 -3.12 12.92
C PHE A 180 -15.96 -2.87 11.46
N LEU A 181 -15.16 -3.36 10.49
CA LEU A 181 -15.51 -3.30 9.08
C LEU A 181 -16.80 -4.08 8.81
N LEU A 182 -16.89 -5.32 9.29
CA LEU A 182 -18.08 -6.16 9.11
C LEU A 182 -19.33 -5.54 9.74
N ILE A 183 -19.21 -5.04 10.97
CA ILE A 183 -20.32 -4.36 11.65
C ILE A 183 -20.76 -3.11 10.86
N GLY A 184 -19.80 -2.33 10.36
CA GLY A 184 -20.09 -1.16 9.55
C GLY A 184 -20.77 -1.50 8.21
N VAL A 185 -20.30 -2.55 7.52
CA VAL A 185 -20.88 -3.08 6.28
C VAL A 185 -22.34 -3.48 6.49
N LEU A 186 -22.60 -4.29 7.51
CA LEU A 186 -23.98 -4.72 7.82
C LEU A 186 -24.83 -3.55 8.30
N GLY A 187 -24.26 -2.64 9.11
CA GLY A 187 -24.95 -1.45 9.60
C GLY A 187 -25.38 -0.51 8.48
N MET A 188 -24.53 -0.30 7.47
CA MET A 188 -24.91 0.50 6.30
C MET A 188 -25.89 -0.22 5.37
N GLY A 189 -25.61 -1.47 5.06
CA GLY A 189 -26.40 -2.22 4.09
C GLY A 189 -27.83 -2.55 4.55
N LEU A 190 -28.05 -2.69 5.85
CA LEU A 190 -29.35 -3.03 6.42
C LEU A 190 -30.15 -1.81 6.92
N TYR A 191 -29.56 -0.62 6.89
CA TYR A 191 -30.20 0.58 7.43
C TYR A 191 -31.32 1.12 6.52
N GLY A 192 -32.53 1.22 7.08
CA GLY A 192 -33.60 2.10 6.60
C GLY A 192 -34.25 1.78 5.26
N SER A 193 -33.86 0.74 4.58
CA SER A 193 -34.44 0.34 3.30
C SER A 193 -35.39 -0.84 3.45
N ILE A 194 -36.50 -0.78 2.72
CA ILE A 194 -37.41 -1.93 2.52
C ILE A 194 -36.61 -3.05 1.82
N GLU A 195 -35.64 -2.67 0.99
CA GLU A 195 -34.70 -3.59 0.35
C GLU A 195 -33.26 -3.24 0.78
N PRO A 196 -32.54 -4.17 1.43
CA PRO A 196 -31.13 -3.96 1.79
C PRO A 196 -30.30 -3.77 0.52
N THR A 197 -29.29 -2.89 0.57
CA THR A 197 -28.34 -2.70 -0.54
C THR A 197 -26.93 -2.58 -0.04
N LEU A 198 -25.99 -3.16 -0.79
CA LEU A 198 -24.56 -3.15 -0.50
C LEU A 198 -23.75 -2.44 -1.62
N ASP A 199 -24.43 -1.93 -2.65
CA ASP A 199 -23.80 -1.22 -3.75
C ASP A 199 -23.30 0.16 -3.32
N PHE A 200 -22.03 0.48 -3.62
CA PHE A 200 -21.41 1.76 -3.28
C PHE A 200 -22.17 2.98 -3.80
N GLU A 201 -22.66 2.94 -5.03
CA GLU A 201 -23.38 4.07 -5.61
C GLU A 201 -24.72 4.35 -4.91
N ARG A 202 -25.46 3.28 -4.59
CA ARG A 202 -26.72 3.41 -3.85
C ARG A 202 -26.47 3.89 -2.43
N LEU A 203 -25.44 3.34 -1.76
CA LEU A 203 -25.08 3.75 -0.40
C LEU A 203 -24.58 5.20 -0.34
N ALA A 204 -23.86 5.68 -1.36
CA ALA A 204 -23.42 7.08 -1.44
C ALA A 204 -24.59 8.07 -1.55
N ASN A 205 -25.71 7.67 -2.15
CA ASN A 205 -26.90 8.49 -2.27
C ASN A 205 -27.88 8.37 -1.10
N GLN A 206 -27.62 7.45 -0.17
CA GLN A 206 -28.46 7.24 1.01
C GLN A 206 -28.13 8.28 2.10
N SER A 207 -29.16 8.82 2.74
CA SER A 207 -28.99 9.75 3.87
C SER A 207 -29.06 9.01 5.21
N TYR A 208 -28.02 9.12 6.01
CA TYR A 208 -27.98 8.56 7.37
C TYR A 208 -28.24 9.65 8.41
N PRO A 209 -28.88 9.35 9.59
CA PRO A 209 -28.86 10.26 10.71
C PRO A 209 -27.42 10.57 11.14
N MET A 210 -27.17 11.81 11.54
CA MET A 210 -25.80 12.27 11.86
C MET A 210 -25.11 11.42 12.92
N ALA A 211 -25.84 10.97 13.95
CA ALA A 211 -25.28 10.12 15.00
C ALA A 211 -24.82 8.75 14.45
N LEU A 212 -25.62 8.14 13.57
CA LEU A 212 -25.27 6.88 12.94
C LEU A 212 -24.07 7.04 11.99
N GLU A 213 -24.04 8.11 11.19
CA GLU A 213 -22.94 8.40 10.29
C GLU A 213 -21.62 8.56 11.05
N ILE A 214 -21.62 9.23 12.21
CA ILE A 214 -20.45 9.36 13.07
C ILE A 214 -20.00 8.01 13.63
N ILE A 215 -20.92 7.17 14.10
CA ILE A 215 -20.58 5.85 14.64
C ILE A 215 -19.98 4.95 13.57
N LEU A 216 -20.60 4.91 12.39
CA LEU A 216 -20.10 4.14 11.24
C LEU A 216 -18.73 4.63 10.78
N TYR A 217 -18.58 5.95 10.66
CA TYR A 217 -17.31 6.59 10.29
C TYR A 217 -16.19 6.20 11.26
N PHE A 218 -16.45 6.26 12.56
CA PHE A 218 -15.45 5.91 13.57
C PHE A 218 -15.10 4.42 13.53
N GLY A 219 -16.08 3.55 13.32
CA GLY A 219 -15.85 2.11 13.13
C GLY A 219 -14.93 1.83 11.94
N PHE A 220 -15.23 2.38 10.77
CA PHE A 220 -14.38 2.25 9.58
C PHE A 220 -13.01 2.92 9.75
N LEU A 221 -12.96 4.06 10.45
CA LEU A 221 -11.69 4.73 10.72
C LEU A 221 -10.73 3.84 11.53
N ILE A 222 -11.21 3.08 12.52
CA ILE A 222 -10.38 2.12 13.27
C ILE A 222 -9.75 1.10 12.33
N VAL A 223 -10.52 0.54 11.41
CA VAL A 223 -10.04 -0.46 10.43
C VAL A 223 -8.92 0.10 9.58
N TYR A 224 -9.17 1.27 8.99
CA TYR A 224 -8.19 1.90 8.09
C TYR A 224 -7.01 2.47 8.86
N ALA A 225 -7.18 2.87 10.11
CA ALA A 225 -6.09 3.28 10.99
C ALA A 225 -5.15 2.13 11.36
N VAL A 226 -5.67 0.91 11.45
CA VAL A 226 -4.83 -0.29 11.61
C VAL A 226 -4.03 -0.55 10.34
N LYS A 227 -4.67 -0.59 9.17
CA LYS A 227 -4.00 -0.90 7.89
C LYS A 227 -3.05 0.21 7.44
N SER A 228 -3.45 1.50 7.50
CA SER A 228 -2.63 2.66 7.11
C SER A 228 -1.69 3.14 8.22
N PRO A 229 -1.28 2.32 9.15
CA PRO A 229 -0.68 2.45 10.46
C PRO A 229 -0.76 3.87 11.06
N ILE A 230 -1.99 4.30 11.40
CA ILE A 230 -2.22 5.57 12.11
C ILE A 230 -1.91 5.41 13.59
N ILE A 231 -1.28 6.39 14.21
CA ILE A 231 -1.03 6.39 15.66
C ILE A 231 -2.37 6.44 16.42
N PRO A 232 -2.56 5.58 17.43
CA PRO A 232 -1.63 4.65 18.10
C PRO A 232 -1.61 3.21 17.53
N LEU A 233 -2.39 2.91 16.49
CA LEU A 233 -2.61 1.55 15.99
C LEU A 233 -1.52 1.04 15.01
N HIS A 234 -0.33 1.64 15.02
CA HIS A 234 0.77 1.38 14.09
C HIS A 234 1.78 0.33 14.54
N THR A 235 1.76 -0.07 15.81
CA THR A 235 2.89 -0.82 16.43
C THR A 235 3.10 -2.23 15.88
N TRP A 236 2.12 -2.80 15.20
CA TRP A 236 2.24 -4.11 14.54
C TRP A 236 3.20 -4.07 13.33
N LEU A 237 3.26 -2.94 12.63
CA LEU A 237 3.98 -2.81 11.38
C LEU A 237 5.50 -2.99 11.52
N PRO A 238 6.21 -2.29 12.44
CA PRO A 238 7.65 -2.48 12.60
C PRO A 238 8.04 -3.89 13.04
N ASP A 239 7.20 -4.55 13.83
CA ASP A 239 7.44 -5.92 14.27
C ASP A 239 7.26 -6.91 13.12
N THR A 240 6.22 -6.72 12.30
CA THR A 240 5.93 -7.54 11.12
C THR A 240 7.03 -7.41 10.07
N HIS A 241 7.40 -6.19 9.70
CA HIS A 241 8.46 -5.95 8.72
C HIS A 241 9.86 -6.37 9.22
N GLY A 242 10.10 -6.27 10.53
CA GLY A 242 11.34 -6.72 11.13
C GLY A 242 11.60 -8.21 10.95
N GLU A 243 10.54 -9.01 10.94
CA GLU A 243 10.62 -10.47 10.92
C GLU A 243 10.27 -11.09 9.56
N ALA A 244 9.45 -10.44 8.72
CA ALA A 244 9.00 -10.98 7.44
C ALA A 244 10.15 -11.16 6.43
N HIS A 245 9.98 -12.16 5.54
CA HIS A 245 10.83 -12.30 4.36
C HIS A 245 10.71 -11.06 3.47
N TYR A 246 11.81 -10.63 2.85
CA TYR A 246 11.83 -9.35 2.12
C TYR A 246 10.85 -9.29 0.94
N SER A 247 10.59 -10.39 0.24
CA SER A 247 9.56 -10.43 -0.80
C SER A 247 8.16 -10.19 -0.23
N THR A 248 7.86 -10.72 0.95
CA THR A 248 6.62 -10.43 1.68
C THR A 248 6.60 -8.97 2.17
N CYS A 249 7.73 -8.44 2.65
CA CYS A 249 7.84 -7.03 3.01
C CYS A 249 7.57 -6.08 1.84
N MET A 250 7.98 -6.45 0.61
CA MET A 250 7.67 -5.67 -0.60
C MET A 250 6.16 -5.54 -0.80
N LEU A 251 5.40 -6.63 -0.65
CA LEU A 251 3.94 -6.62 -0.77
C LEU A 251 3.27 -5.86 0.37
N LEU A 252 3.74 -6.07 1.60
CA LEU A 252 3.20 -5.38 2.77
C LEU A 252 3.40 -3.86 2.65
N ALA A 253 4.63 -3.41 2.39
CA ALA A 253 4.94 -2.00 2.28
C ALA A 253 4.40 -1.37 0.99
N GLY A 254 4.45 -2.11 -0.12
CA GLY A 254 4.06 -1.63 -1.43
C GLY A 254 2.55 -1.52 -1.62
N ILE A 255 1.77 -2.44 -1.07
CA ILE A 255 0.35 -2.58 -1.40
C ILE A 255 -0.54 -2.54 -0.16
N LEU A 256 -0.27 -3.39 0.86
CA LEU A 256 -1.18 -3.59 1.98
C LEU A 256 -1.46 -2.29 2.75
N LEU A 257 -0.45 -1.46 3.00
CA LEU A 257 -0.61 -0.15 3.65
C LEU A 257 -1.51 0.79 2.84
N LYS A 258 -1.46 0.69 1.51
CA LYS A 258 -2.20 1.54 0.58
C LYS A 258 -3.68 1.19 0.53
N MET A 259 -4.03 -0.06 0.76
CA MET A 259 -5.42 -0.47 0.88
C MET A 259 -6.13 0.28 2.01
N GLY A 260 -5.46 0.52 3.14
CA GLY A 260 -6.02 1.32 4.22
C GLY A 260 -6.33 2.76 3.82
N ALA A 261 -5.39 3.43 3.13
CA ALA A 261 -5.60 4.78 2.63
C ALA A 261 -6.68 4.82 1.53
N TYR A 262 -6.70 3.84 0.64
CA TYR A 262 -7.75 3.66 -0.37
C TYR A 262 -9.13 3.51 0.28
N GLY A 263 -9.25 2.64 1.29
CA GLY A 263 -10.51 2.45 2.03
C GLY A 263 -10.98 3.73 2.75
N LEU A 264 -10.05 4.52 3.29
CA LEU A 264 -10.36 5.80 3.92
C LEU A 264 -10.94 6.80 2.91
N ILE A 265 -10.43 6.84 1.68
CA ILE A 265 -10.97 7.69 0.60
C ILE A 265 -12.30 7.11 0.10
N ARG A 266 -12.33 5.82 -0.24
CA ARG A 266 -13.48 5.17 -0.87
C ARG A 266 -14.71 5.06 0.02
N ILE A 267 -14.52 4.76 1.30
CA ILE A 267 -15.63 4.50 2.23
C ILE A 267 -15.86 5.71 3.14
N ASN A 268 -14.86 6.13 3.90
CA ASN A 268 -15.07 7.21 4.85
C ASN A 268 -15.34 8.57 4.19
N MET A 269 -14.60 8.88 3.12
CA MET A 269 -14.73 10.18 2.47
C MET A 269 -15.89 10.21 1.46
N GLU A 270 -16.09 9.16 0.66
CA GLU A 270 -17.10 9.13 -0.40
C GLU A 270 -18.50 8.80 0.13
N LEU A 271 -18.62 7.78 1.03
CA LEU A 271 -19.92 7.34 1.55
C LEU A 271 -20.42 8.15 2.77
N LEU A 272 -19.50 8.67 3.59
CA LEU A 272 -19.81 9.35 4.86
C LEU A 272 -19.24 10.80 4.90
N PRO A 273 -19.61 11.67 3.94
CA PRO A 273 -18.97 12.97 3.75
C PRO A 273 -19.17 13.94 4.93
N ARG A 274 -20.33 13.94 5.60
CA ARG A 274 -20.59 14.81 6.73
C ARG A 274 -19.75 14.45 7.94
N ALA A 275 -19.69 13.17 8.29
CA ALA A 275 -18.84 12.68 9.36
C ALA A 275 -17.35 12.93 9.04
N HIS A 276 -16.92 12.68 7.79
CA HIS A 276 -15.54 12.98 7.36
C HIS A 276 -15.21 14.47 7.52
N SER A 277 -16.14 15.35 7.21
CA SER A 277 -15.96 16.79 7.41
C SER A 277 -15.71 17.15 8.89
N ILE A 278 -16.35 16.48 9.83
CA ILE A 278 -16.14 16.69 11.28
C ILE A 278 -14.80 16.14 11.72
N PHE A 279 -14.42 14.93 11.26
CA PHE A 279 -13.20 14.25 11.69
C PHE A 279 -11.93 14.68 10.96
N SER A 280 -12.04 15.37 9.82
CA SER A 280 -10.89 15.77 9.03
C SER A 280 -9.85 16.62 9.76
N PRO A 281 -10.21 17.58 10.67
CA PRO A 281 -9.20 18.29 11.44
C PRO A 281 -8.39 17.38 12.36
N TRP A 282 -9.04 16.37 12.94
CA TRP A 282 -8.35 15.37 13.77
C TRP A 282 -7.41 14.51 12.96
N LEU A 283 -7.80 14.11 11.74
CA LEU A 283 -6.92 13.37 10.81
C LEU A 283 -5.67 14.17 10.49
N VAL A 284 -5.81 15.46 10.21
CA VAL A 284 -4.66 16.32 9.88
C VAL A 284 -3.74 16.50 11.08
N ILE A 285 -4.28 16.70 12.28
CA ILE A 285 -3.49 16.83 13.51
C ILE A 285 -2.75 15.50 13.80
N VAL A 286 -3.46 14.38 13.77
CA VAL A 286 -2.85 13.06 14.01
C VAL A 286 -1.80 12.75 12.95
N GLY A 287 -2.06 13.05 11.68
CA GLY A 287 -1.08 12.90 10.59
C GLY A 287 0.18 13.71 10.83
N THR A 288 0.05 14.96 11.29
CA THR A 288 1.20 15.83 11.61
C THR A 288 2.03 15.27 12.78
N ILE A 289 1.37 14.84 13.85
CA ILE A 289 2.04 14.20 14.99
C ILE A 289 2.73 12.91 14.53
N GLN A 290 2.07 12.13 13.67
CA GLN A 290 2.60 10.89 13.13
C GLN A 290 3.88 11.07 12.34
N ILE A 291 3.97 12.09 11.49
CA ILE A 291 5.17 12.38 10.71
C ILE A 291 6.37 12.61 11.65
N ILE A 292 6.22 13.46 12.65
CA ILE A 292 7.29 13.81 13.59
C ILE A 292 7.64 12.62 14.49
N TYR A 293 6.64 12.01 15.11
CA TYR A 293 6.84 10.87 16.00
C TYR A 293 7.53 9.71 15.31
N ALA A 294 7.02 9.30 14.13
CA ALA A 294 7.58 8.17 13.40
C ALA A 294 8.99 8.44 12.86
N ALA A 295 9.30 9.68 12.46
CA ALA A 295 10.66 10.06 12.06
C ALA A 295 11.64 9.97 13.24
N LEU A 296 11.27 10.46 14.42
CA LEU A 296 12.09 10.38 15.63
C LEU A 296 12.28 8.93 16.09
N THR A 297 11.21 8.13 16.07
CA THR A 297 11.30 6.70 16.43
C THR A 297 12.10 5.91 15.40
N SER A 298 12.03 6.24 14.11
CA SER A 298 12.87 5.67 13.06
C SER A 298 14.35 5.93 13.35
N PHE A 299 14.71 7.15 13.70
CA PHE A 299 16.08 7.50 14.06
C PHE A 299 16.62 6.68 15.24
N GLY A 300 15.78 6.40 16.26
CA GLY A 300 16.13 5.60 17.43
C GLY A 300 16.21 4.08 17.19
N GLN A 301 15.78 3.57 16.04
CA GLN A 301 15.83 2.13 15.77
C GLN A 301 17.24 1.66 15.39
N ARG A 302 17.69 0.57 16.03
CA ARG A 302 18.95 -0.11 15.70
C ARG A 302 18.77 -1.16 14.59
N ASN A 303 17.58 -1.73 14.47
CA ASN A 303 17.28 -2.73 13.44
C ASN A 303 16.96 -2.05 12.12
N LEU A 304 17.70 -2.43 11.04
CA LEU A 304 17.55 -1.87 9.70
C LEU A 304 16.12 -1.94 9.18
N LYS A 305 15.48 -3.10 9.20
CA LYS A 305 14.11 -3.28 8.68
C LYS A 305 13.08 -2.51 9.51
N ARG A 306 13.23 -2.43 10.83
CA ARG A 306 12.34 -1.64 11.69
C ARG A 306 12.51 -0.15 11.44
N ARG A 307 13.72 0.33 11.14
CA ARG A 307 13.99 1.72 10.80
C ARG A 307 13.26 2.13 9.53
N ILE A 308 13.32 1.29 8.48
CA ILE A 308 12.58 1.48 7.24
C ILE A 308 11.05 1.38 7.48
N ALA A 309 10.60 0.48 8.36
CA ALA A 309 9.18 0.38 8.69
C ALA A 309 8.63 1.64 9.35
N TYR A 310 9.36 2.24 10.29
CA TYR A 310 8.95 3.52 10.89
C TYR A 310 9.01 4.68 9.90
N SER A 311 9.94 4.65 8.92
CA SER A 311 9.91 5.64 7.84
C SER A 311 8.63 5.53 7.01
N SER A 312 8.14 4.31 6.77
CA SER A 312 6.85 4.08 6.10
C SER A 312 5.67 4.65 6.90
N VAL A 313 5.68 4.52 8.24
CA VAL A 313 4.67 5.15 9.11
C VAL A 313 4.70 6.67 8.95
N SER A 314 5.89 7.28 8.91
CA SER A 314 6.04 8.72 8.71
C SER A 314 5.46 9.18 7.37
N HIS A 315 5.81 8.53 6.27
CA HIS A 315 5.30 8.88 4.93
C HIS A 315 3.79 8.68 4.78
N MET A 316 3.20 7.68 5.45
CA MET A 316 1.74 7.53 5.50
C MET A 316 1.06 8.69 6.23
N GLY A 317 1.75 9.40 7.12
CA GLY A 317 1.26 10.62 7.74
C GLY A 317 0.93 11.71 6.72
N PHE A 318 1.74 11.90 5.67
CA PHE A 318 1.44 12.83 4.57
C PHE A 318 0.17 12.43 3.81
N THR A 319 -0.02 11.14 3.56
CA THR A 319 -1.25 10.63 2.92
C THR A 319 -2.49 10.98 3.74
N ILE A 320 -2.44 10.79 5.06
CA ILE A 320 -3.55 11.10 5.96
C ILE A 320 -3.86 12.59 6.00
N ILE A 321 -2.83 13.44 6.01
CA ILE A 321 -2.98 14.89 5.94
C ILE A 321 -3.63 15.30 4.61
N GLY A 322 -3.20 14.70 3.50
CA GLY A 322 -3.79 14.96 2.19
C GLY A 322 -5.27 14.63 2.13
N ILE A 323 -5.69 13.49 2.69
CA ILE A 323 -7.10 13.07 2.79
C ILE A 323 -7.88 14.03 3.71
N GLY A 324 -7.31 14.41 4.84
CA GLY A 324 -7.94 15.34 5.79
C GLY A 324 -8.02 16.80 5.30
N SER A 325 -7.26 17.18 4.28
CA SER A 325 -7.26 18.56 3.76
C SER A 325 -8.57 18.96 3.05
N ILE A 326 -9.31 17.99 2.50
CA ILE A 326 -10.53 18.15 1.69
C ILE A 326 -10.30 19.19 0.56
N THR A 327 -9.19 19.06 -0.14
CA THR A 327 -8.84 19.89 -1.29
C THR A 327 -8.44 19.03 -2.47
N ASN A 328 -8.62 19.55 -3.68
CA ASN A 328 -8.24 18.85 -4.89
C ASN A 328 -6.73 18.51 -4.89
N MET A 329 -5.88 19.48 -4.55
CA MET A 329 -4.44 19.26 -4.45
C MET A 329 -4.08 18.25 -3.35
N GLY A 330 -4.67 18.38 -2.15
CA GLY A 330 -4.34 17.47 -1.05
C GLY A 330 -4.71 16.03 -1.32
N LEU A 331 -5.88 15.78 -1.91
CA LEU A 331 -6.33 14.41 -2.22
C LEU A 331 -5.53 13.79 -3.37
N ASN A 332 -5.26 14.55 -4.44
CA ASN A 332 -4.38 14.11 -5.52
C ASN A 332 -2.95 13.86 -5.01
N GLY A 333 -2.44 14.71 -4.10
CA GLY A 333 -1.16 14.50 -3.43
C GLY A 333 -1.14 13.22 -2.58
N ALA A 334 -2.23 12.92 -1.87
CA ALA A 334 -2.37 11.68 -1.11
C ALA A 334 -2.33 10.44 -2.02
N ILE A 335 -3.03 10.46 -3.16
CA ILE A 335 -3.01 9.37 -4.15
C ILE A 335 -1.62 9.21 -4.74
N LEU A 336 -0.96 10.30 -5.10
CA LEU A 336 0.40 10.27 -5.60
C LEU A 336 1.38 9.72 -4.54
N GLN A 337 1.20 10.08 -3.26
CA GLN A 337 2.00 9.54 -2.14
C GLN A 337 1.77 8.04 -1.94
N ILE A 338 0.54 7.56 -2.11
CA ILE A 338 0.22 6.13 -2.09
C ILE A 338 1.07 5.38 -3.11
N LEU A 339 1.11 5.84 -4.35
CA LEU A 339 1.85 5.18 -5.43
C LEU A 339 3.37 5.33 -5.27
N SER A 340 3.84 6.55 -5.03
CA SER A 340 5.26 6.85 -4.85
C SER A 340 5.88 6.04 -3.70
N HIS A 341 5.27 6.10 -2.51
CA HIS A 341 5.74 5.33 -1.36
C HIS A 341 5.60 3.82 -1.60
N GLY A 342 4.66 3.37 -2.44
CA GLY A 342 4.55 1.97 -2.85
C GLY A 342 5.83 1.46 -3.49
N PHE A 343 6.34 2.15 -4.50
CA PHE A 343 7.59 1.81 -5.19
C PHE A 343 8.81 1.95 -4.28
N ILE A 344 8.94 3.07 -3.58
CA ILE A 344 10.09 3.36 -2.70
C ILE A 344 10.17 2.36 -1.54
N GLY A 345 9.04 2.11 -0.87
CA GLY A 345 8.96 1.18 0.26
C GLY A 345 9.30 -0.26 -0.15
N ALA A 346 8.74 -0.74 -1.26
CA ALA A 346 9.05 -2.07 -1.78
C ALA A 346 10.55 -2.20 -2.10
N ALA A 347 11.16 -1.18 -2.71
CA ALA A 347 12.56 -1.17 -3.08
C ALA A 347 13.50 -1.18 -1.85
N LEU A 348 13.23 -0.35 -0.86
CA LEU A 348 14.04 -0.29 0.36
C LEU A 348 13.99 -1.59 1.14
N PHE A 349 12.81 -2.23 1.26
CA PHE A 349 12.71 -3.54 1.91
C PHE A 349 13.37 -4.65 1.11
N PHE A 350 13.29 -4.61 -0.21
CA PHE A 350 14.00 -5.55 -1.09
C PHE A 350 15.51 -5.47 -0.87
N LEU A 351 16.09 -4.28 -0.92
CA LEU A 351 17.52 -4.08 -0.75
C LEU A 351 17.99 -4.35 0.68
N ALA A 352 17.21 -3.98 1.68
CA ALA A 352 17.51 -4.34 3.07
C ALA A 352 17.54 -5.86 3.25
N GLY A 353 16.61 -6.59 2.63
CA GLY A 353 16.59 -8.04 2.67
C GLY A 353 17.76 -8.68 1.94
N THR A 354 18.07 -8.24 0.73
CA THR A 354 19.20 -8.76 -0.04
C THR A 354 20.54 -8.49 0.65
N CYS A 355 20.65 -7.40 1.38
CA CYS A 355 21.82 -7.12 2.22
C CYS A 355 21.90 -8.08 3.43
N CYS A 356 20.78 -8.28 4.14
CA CYS A 356 20.71 -9.21 5.28
C CYS A 356 20.91 -10.68 4.90
N ASP A 357 20.58 -11.09 3.67
CA ASP A 357 20.85 -12.46 3.19
C ASP A 357 22.36 -12.73 3.04
N ARG A 358 23.16 -11.69 2.77
CA ARG A 358 24.61 -11.79 2.60
C ARG A 358 25.36 -11.60 3.90
N ILE A 359 24.86 -10.70 4.73
CA ILE A 359 25.41 -10.37 6.04
C ILE A 359 24.32 -10.74 7.05
N PRO A 360 24.50 -11.81 7.85
CA PRO A 360 23.45 -12.28 8.78
C PRO A 360 23.30 -11.36 10.00
N LEU A 361 23.45 -10.06 9.80
CA LEU A 361 23.30 -9.01 10.79
C LEU A 361 22.08 -8.16 10.43
N VAL A 362 21.35 -7.76 11.43
CA VAL A 362 20.16 -6.91 11.29
C VAL A 362 20.35 -5.59 12.04
N SER A 363 21.32 -5.55 12.97
CA SER A 363 21.66 -4.39 13.79
C SER A 363 22.58 -3.44 13.03
N LEU A 364 22.18 -2.18 12.91
CA LEU A 364 22.98 -1.12 12.27
C LEU A 364 24.29 -0.84 13.00
N ASP A 365 24.32 -1.05 14.33
CA ASP A 365 25.52 -0.81 15.16
C ASP A 365 26.65 -1.83 14.86
N GLU A 366 26.30 -2.98 14.27
CA GLU A 366 27.25 -4.04 13.90
C GLU A 366 27.62 -3.98 12.41
N MET A 367 26.95 -3.13 11.63
CA MET A 367 27.20 -2.91 10.20
C MET A 367 28.24 -1.79 10.03
N GLY A 368 28.97 -1.82 8.94
CA GLY A 368 29.90 -0.76 8.56
C GLY A 368 30.75 -1.17 7.38
N GLY A 369 31.19 -0.22 6.56
CA GLY A 369 32.12 -0.45 5.46
C GLY A 369 31.62 -1.34 4.32
N ILE A 370 30.30 -1.47 4.14
CA ILE A 370 29.70 -2.38 3.14
C ILE A 370 29.81 -1.81 1.72
N ALA A 371 30.03 -0.50 1.55
CA ALA A 371 30.07 0.13 0.23
C ALA A 371 31.17 -0.42 -0.68
N VAL A 372 32.33 -0.73 -0.14
CA VAL A 372 33.48 -1.22 -0.93
C VAL A 372 33.24 -2.63 -1.48
N PRO A 373 32.83 -3.64 -0.66
CA PRO A 373 32.58 -4.98 -1.17
C PRO A 373 31.28 -5.12 -1.98
N MET A 374 30.29 -4.24 -1.80
CA MET A 374 28.99 -4.32 -2.46
C MET A 374 28.56 -2.98 -3.08
N PRO A 375 29.28 -2.47 -4.08
CA PRO A 375 29.02 -1.13 -4.66
C PRO A 375 27.66 -1.01 -5.37
N LYS A 376 27.15 -2.07 -6.01
CA LYS A 376 25.85 -2.03 -6.68
C LYS A 376 24.70 -1.90 -5.68
N ILE A 377 24.75 -2.66 -4.58
CA ILE A 377 23.76 -2.55 -3.50
C ILE A 377 23.84 -1.16 -2.88
N PHE A 378 25.05 -0.63 -2.65
CA PHE A 378 25.23 0.73 -2.13
C PHE A 378 24.59 1.78 -3.06
N THR A 379 24.87 1.73 -4.37
CA THR A 379 24.33 2.69 -5.32
C THR A 379 22.81 2.66 -5.36
N MET A 380 22.20 1.47 -5.46
CA MET A 380 20.75 1.35 -5.49
C MET A 380 20.12 1.74 -4.15
N PHE A 381 20.69 1.33 -3.04
CA PHE A 381 20.16 1.67 -1.71
C PHE A 381 20.21 3.18 -1.45
N SER A 382 21.30 3.85 -1.81
CA SER A 382 21.43 5.30 -1.71
C SER A 382 20.43 6.01 -2.63
N SER A 383 20.23 5.56 -3.86
CA SER A 383 19.26 6.14 -4.79
C SER A 383 17.82 6.08 -4.26
N PHE A 384 17.39 4.93 -3.71
CA PHE A 384 16.07 4.82 -3.10
C PHE A 384 15.93 5.58 -1.78
N SER A 385 17.00 5.68 -1.01
CA SER A 385 17.02 6.55 0.18
C SER A 385 16.87 8.01 -0.22
N MET A 386 17.52 8.47 -1.29
CA MET A 386 17.35 9.82 -1.83
C MET A 386 15.92 10.05 -2.34
N ALA A 387 15.28 9.05 -2.95
CA ALA A 387 13.87 9.11 -3.32
C ALA A 387 12.94 9.23 -2.10
N SER A 388 13.25 8.49 -1.02
CA SER A 388 12.48 8.51 0.23
C SER A 388 12.63 9.83 0.99
N LEU A 389 13.78 10.51 0.91
CA LEU A 389 13.95 11.82 1.54
C LEU A 389 13.43 12.99 0.70
N ALA A 390 12.63 12.68 -0.31
CA ALA A 390 11.97 13.67 -1.16
C ALA A 390 12.95 14.58 -1.92
N LEU A 391 13.98 13.99 -2.56
CA LEU A 391 14.89 14.76 -3.42
C LEU A 391 14.14 15.27 -4.66
N PRO A 392 14.28 16.55 -5.06
CA PRO A 392 13.70 17.07 -6.31
C PRO A 392 14.07 16.20 -7.53
N GLY A 393 13.09 15.92 -8.37
CA GLY A 393 13.21 14.98 -9.50
C GLY A 393 12.82 13.53 -9.19
N MET A 394 12.51 13.23 -7.95
CA MET A 394 11.96 11.93 -7.51
C MET A 394 10.48 12.04 -7.16
N SER A 395 9.75 10.94 -7.29
CA SER A 395 8.29 10.89 -7.06
C SER A 395 7.87 11.30 -5.64
N GLY A 396 8.68 11.00 -4.63
CA GLY A 396 8.42 11.36 -3.23
C GLY A 396 8.33 12.87 -3.01
N PHE A 397 9.22 13.64 -3.65
CA PHE A 397 9.21 15.10 -3.56
C PHE A 397 7.90 15.69 -4.08
N VAL A 398 7.48 15.29 -5.28
CA VAL A 398 6.26 15.82 -5.90
C VAL A 398 5.04 15.48 -5.05
N ALA A 399 4.94 14.26 -4.56
CA ALA A 399 3.82 13.82 -3.74
C ALA A 399 3.70 14.62 -2.43
N GLU A 400 4.79 14.76 -1.69
CA GLU A 400 4.80 15.53 -0.44
C GLU A 400 4.54 17.02 -0.66
N LEU A 401 5.10 17.59 -1.74
CA LEU A 401 4.90 18.99 -2.11
C LEU A 401 3.42 19.28 -2.44
N VAL A 402 2.77 18.41 -3.21
CA VAL A 402 1.35 18.57 -3.57
C VAL A 402 0.45 18.47 -2.34
N VAL A 403 0.73 17.57 -1.38
CA VAL A 403 0.03 17.53 -0.10
C VAL A 403 0.23 18.82 0.70
N PHE A 404 1.44 19.34 0.71
CA PHE A 404 1.78 20.59 1.39
C PHE A 404 0.95 21.76 0.85
N PHE A 405 0.88 21.92 -0.47
CA PHE A 405 0.01 22.89 -1.11
C PHE A 405 -1.46 22.63 -0.83
N GLY A 406 -1.89 21.37 -0.72
CA GLY A 406 -3.25 21.01 -0.37
C GLY A 406 -3.71 21.59 0.97
N ILE A 407 -2.86 21.61 1.99
CA ILE A 407 -3.16 22.24 3.28
C ILE A 407 -3.16 23.76 3.19
N ILE A 408 -2.20 24.34 2.51
CA ILE A 408 -2.08 25.81 2.36
C ILE A 408 -3.32 26.37 1.66
N THR A 409 -3.79 25.71 0.60
CA THR A 409 -4.94 26.15 -0.20
C THR A 409 -6.30 25.80 0.42
N SER A 410 -6.34 24.98 1.47
CA SER A 410 -7.59 24.59 2.09
C SER A 410 -8.35 25.79 2.66
N SER A 411 -9.60 25.97 2.25
CA SER A 411 -10.51 26.99 2.82
C SER A 411 -11.10 26.59 4.17
N LYS A 412 -11.01 25.31 4.52
CA LYS A 412 -11.61 24.76 5.74
C LYS A 412 -10.89 25.18 7.01
N TYR A 413 -9.58 25.34 6.96
CA TYR A 413 -8.77 25.63 8.14
C TYR A 413 -8.46 27.13 8.26
N LEU A 414 -8.53 27.65 9.49
CA LEU A 414 -8.08 29.00 9.81
C LEU A 414 -6.57 29.14 9.66
N LEU A 415 -6.07 30.37 9.60
CA LEU A 415 -4.65 30.67 9.36
C LEU A 415 -3.72 29.99 10.38
N ILE A 416 -4.03 30.10 11.67
CA ILE A 416 -3.17 29.58 12.74
C ILE A 416 -3.01 28.05 12.66
N PRO A 417 -4.09 27.21 12.59
CA PRO A 417 -3.94 25.78 12.35
C PRO A 417 -3.16 25.44 11.08
N LYS A 418 -3.39 26.15 9.97
CA LYS A 418 -2.63 25.92 8.73
C LYS A 418 -1.13 26.10 8.95
N VAL A 419 -0.72 27.20 9.59
CA VAL A 419 0.68 27.48 9.87
C VAL A 419 1.29 26.42 10.78
N LEU A 420 0.59 25.99 11.81
CA LEU A 420 1.08 24.94 12.72
C LEU A 420 1.24 23.59 12.01
N ILE A 421 0.28 23.19 11.18
CA ILE A 421 0.33 21.96 10.42
C ILE A 421 1.47 22.00 9.39
N THR A 422 1.56 23.06 8.59
CA THR A 422 2.61 23.22 7.59
C THR A 422 3.99 23.26 8.22
N PHE A 423 4.14 23.88 9.38
CA PHE A 423 5.38 23.86 10.15
C PHE A 423 5.72 22.44 10.65
N GLY A 424 4.74 21.69 11.15
CA GLY A 424 4.92 20.30 11.56
C GLY A 424 5.32 19.39 10.39
N MET A 425 4.72 19.55 9.21
CA MET A 425 5.12 18.85 7.98
C MET A 425 6.56 19.19 7.58
N ALA A 426 6.94 20.47 7.64
CA ALA A 426 8.29 20.91 7.33
C ALA A 426 9.34 20.31 8.30
N ILE A 427 9.03 20.23 9.59
CA ILE A 427 9.88 19.51 10.56
C ILE A 427 10.05 18.05 10.13
N GLY A 428 8.99 17.38 9.72
CA GLY A 428 9.04 16.01 9.23
C GLY A 428 9.95 15.85 8.01
N MET A 429 9.86 16.77 7.04
CA MET A 429 10.72 16.77 5.85
C MET A 429 12.20 16.99 6.21
N ILE A 430 12.52 17.70 7.30
CA ILE A 430 13.90 17.87 7.81
C ILE A 430 14.36 16.61 8.54
N LEU A 431 13.50 15.96 9.32
CA LEU A 431 13.84 14.75 10.06
C LEU A 431 14.09 13.54 9.16
N THR A 432 13.41 13.47 8.00
CA THR A 432 13.58 12.37 7.04
C THR A 432 15.03 12.21 6.55
N PRO A 433 15.72 13.23 6.05
CA PRO A 433 17.15 13.16 5.74
C PRO A 433 18.01 12.73 6.93
N ILE A 434 17.71 13.20 8.13
CA ILE A 434 18.53 12.93 9.31
C ILE A 434 18.58 11.42 9.59
N TYR A 435 17.43 10.73 9.63
CA TYR A 435 17.44 9.30 9.91
C TYR A 435 17.90 8.45 8.73
N LEU A 436 17.59 8.83 7.47
CA LEU A 436 18.01 8.07 6.28
C LEU A 436 19.51 8.20 6.02
N LEU A 437 20.07 9.41 6.04
CA LEU A 437 21.51 9.62 5.86
C LEU A 437 22.33 9.01 7.01
N SER A 438 21.79 9.06 8.25
CA SER A 438 22.39 8.36 9.38
C SER A 438 22.42 6.84 9.14
N MET A 439 21.33 6.27 8.59
CA MET A 439 21.26 4.85 8.23
C MET A 439 22.30 4.49 7.16
N LEU A 440 22.38 5.26 6.08
CA LEU A 440 23.36 5.05 5.02
C LEU A 440 24.79 5.13 5.55
N ARG A 441 25.07 6.12 6.41
CA ARG A 441 26.38 6.26 7.03
C ARG A 441 26.76 5.06 7.88
N GLN A 442 25.86 4.59 8.74
CA GLN A 442 26.11 3.44 9.62
C GLN A 442 26.33 2.15 8.83
N MET A 443 25.63 1.97 7.73
CA MET A 443 25.63 0.73 6.96
C MET A 443 26.82 0.65 5.98
N PHE A 444 27.04 1.70 5.22
CA PHE A 444 27.92 1.67 4.04
C PHE A 444 29.29 2.32 4.27
N TYR A 445 29.38 3.30 5.16
CA TYR A 445 30.64 4.01 5.42
C TYR A 445 31.34 3.54 6.68
N GLY A 446 32.59 3.95 6.85
CA GLY A 446 33.43 3.60 8.01
C GLY A 446 34.15 2.28 7.84
N TYR A 447 34.63 1.76 8.97
CA TYR A 447 35.33 0.49 9.01
C TYR A 447 34.33 -0.67 9.05
N LYS A 448 34.78 -1.82 8.49
CA LYS A 448 34.04 -3.06 8.57
C LYS A 448 34.03 -3.58 10.01
N LEU A 449 32.84 -3.63 10.61
CA LEU A 449 32.66 -4.02 12.01
C LEU A 449 32.42 -5.54 12.20
N PHE A 450 32.18 -6.29 11.11
CA PHE A 450 31.84 -7.70 11.15
C PHE A 450 32.91 -8.59 10.53
N ASN A 451 33.09 -9.82 11.09
CA ASN A 451 34.10 -10.79 10.66
C ASN A 451 33.59 -11.72 9.54
N VAL A 452 33.18 -11.17 8.41
CA VAL A 452 32.93 -11.97 7.21
C VAL A 452 34.02 -11.69 6.20
N PRO A 453 34.72 -12.70 5.65
CA PRO A 453 35.76 -12.49 4.65
C PRO A 453 35.15 -11.76 3.43
N ASN A 454 35.92 -10.83 2.83
CA ASN A 454 35.46 -10.09 1.64
C ASN A 454 35.13 -11.01 0.45
N SER A 455 35.82 -12.18 0.37
CA SER A 455 35.52 -13.20 -0.65
C SER A 455 34.11 -13.79 -0.57
N ASN A 456 33.46 -13.72 0.58
CA ASN A 456 32.11 -14.24 0.79
C ASN A 456 31.02 -13.15 0.62
N LEU A 457 31.43 -11.89 0.46
CA LEU A 457 30.52 -10.77 0.21
C LEU A 457 30.33 -10.60 -1.29
N VAL A 458 29.38 -11.33 -1.85
CA VAL A 458 29.00 -11.20 -3.26
C VAL A 458 28.05 -10.05 -3.46
N ASP A 459 28.37 -9.13 -4.38
CA ASP A 459 27.49 -8.01 -4.74
C ASP A 459 26.19 -8.46 -5.42
N SER A 460 25.30 -7.53 -5.69
CA SER A 460 24.01 -7.76 -6.34
C SER A 460 24.15 -8.50 -7.67
N GLY A 461 23.43 -9.60 -7.80
CA GLY A 461 23.34 -10.36 -9.05
C GLY A 461 22.45 -9.67 -10.10
N PRO A 462 22.47 -10.17 -11.36
CA PRO A 462 21.71 -9.54 -12.45
C PRO A 462 20.21 -9.49 -12.20
N ARG A 463 19.63 -10.50 -11.56
CA ARG A 463 18.20 -10.55 -11.18
C ARG A 463 17.86 -9.46 -10.19
N GLU A 464 18.66 -9.29 -9.14
CA GLU A 464 18.43 -8.30 -8.09
C GLU A 464 18.59 -6.87 -8.62
N LEU A 465 19.59 -6.69 -9.50
CA LEU A 465 19.78 -5.41 -10.18
C LEU A 465 18.60 -5.09 -11.10
N PHE A 466 18.08 -6.08 -11.83
CA PHE A 466 16.89 -5.93 -12.67
C PHE A 466 15.68 -5.48 -11.84
N VAL A 467 15.38 -6.16 -10.72
CA VAL A 467 14.27 -5.78 -9.82
C VAL A 467 14.45 -4.34 -9.32
N SER A 468 15.67 -3.96 -8.92
CA SER A 468 15.95 -2.60 -8.46
C SER A 468 15.75 -1.55 -9.55
N ILE A 469 16.23 -1.79 -10.75
CA ILE A 469 16.07 -0.88 -11.88
C ILE A 469 14.59 -0.73 -12.25
N CYS A 470 13.84 -1.83 -12.32
CA CYS A 470 12.40 -1.80 -12.59
C CYS A 470 11.63 -0.97 -11.56
N LEU A 471 11.99 -1.03 -10.27
CA LEU A 471 11.37 -0.18 -9.24
C LEU A 471 11.82 1.28 -9.33
N PHE A 472 13.03 1.54 -9.82
CA PHE A 472 13.58 2.90 -9.90
C PHE A 472 13.01 3.73 -11.06
N LEU A 473 12.71 3.09 -12.18
CA LEU A 473 12.17 3.76 -13.37
C LEU A 473 10.86 4.51 -13.11
N PRO A 474 9.82 3.90 -12.48
CA PRO A 474 8.60 4.64 -12.15
C PRO A 474 8.84 5.81 -11.18
N ILE A 475 9.77 5.68 -10.25
CA ILE A 475 10.09 6.74 -9.28
C ILE A 475 10.62 7.98 -9.98
N ILE A 476 11.52 7.81 -10.94
CA ILE A 476 12.03 8.92 -11.76
C ILE A 476 10.94 9.42 -12.71
N GLY A 477 10.25 8.52 -13.38
CA GLY A 477 9.20 8.87 -14.36
C GLY A 477 8.11 9.76 -13.74
N ILE A 478 7.59 9.37 -12.57
CA ILE A 478 6.59 10.14 -11.82
C ILE A 478 7.21 11.44 -11.27
N GLY A 479 8.49 11.42 -10.87
CA GLY A 479 9.19 12.60 -10.38
C GLY A 479 9.38 13.68 -11.44
N ILE A 480 9.62 13.30 -12.69
CA ILE A 480 9.80 14.23 -13.81
C ILE A 480 8.46 14.66 -14.41
N TYR A 481 7.53 13.71 -14.59
CA TYR A 481 6.22 13.95 -15.20
C TYR A 481 5.08 13.36 -14.35
N PRO A 482 4.68 14.04 -13.26
CA PRO A 482 3.66 13.54 -12.33
C PRO A 482 2.26 13.48 -12.95
N ASP A 483 1.98 14.28 -14.00
CA ASP A 483 0.69 14.33 -14.66
C ASP A 483 0.26 12.98 -15.22
N PHE A 484 1.20 12.12 -15.59
CA PHE A 484 0.91 10.75 -16.02
C PHE A 484 0.07 9.96 -14.99
N VAL A 485 0.29 10.20 -13.71
CA VAL A 485 -0.46 9.57 -12.62
C VAL A 485 -1.64 10.43 -12.19
N LEU A 486 -1.46 11.74 -12.13
CA LEU A 486 -2.51 12.67 -11.68
C LEU A 486 -3.72 12.65 -12.61
N LEU A 487 -3.52 12.59 -13.92
CA LEU A 487 -4.61 12.49 -14.90
C LEU A 487 -5.52 11.27 -14.68
N LEU A 488 -5.03 10.19 -14.07
CA LEU A 488 -5.86 9.04 -13.75
C LEU A 488 -6.92 9.36 -12.68
N SER A 489 -6.61 10.24 -11.73
CA SER A 489 -7.42 10.45 -10.52
C SER A 489 -8.15 11.79 -10.46
N VAL A 490 -7.75 12.78 -11.26
CA VAL A 490 -8.24 14.18 -11.13
C VAL A 490 -9.76 14.27 -11.22
N ASP A 491 -10.39 13.65 -12.21
CA ASP A 491 -11.83 13.75 -12.42
C ASP A 491 -12.63 13.06 -11.31
N LYS A 492 -12.18 11.89 -10.89
CA LYS A 492 -12.80 11.20 -9.74
C LYS A 492 -12.63 11.97 -8.44
N VAL A 493 -11.46 12.57 -8.21
CA VAL A 493 -11.20 13.44 -7.05
C VAL A 493 -12.15 14.64 -7.04
N GLN A 494 -12.35 15.30 -8.19
CA GLN A 494 -13.30 16.40 -8.33
C GLN A 494 -14.73 15.95 -8.04
N ALA A 495 -15.14 14.79 -8.56
CA ALA A 495 -16.46 14.20 -8.29
C ALA A 495 -16.67 13.91 -6.79
N ILE A 496 -15.66 13.35 -6.08
CA ILE A 496 -15.73 13.13 -4.63
C ILE A 496 -15.88 14.46 -3.89
N LEU A 497 -15.07 15.46 -4.25
CA LEU A 497 -15.06 16.75 -3.57
C LEU A 497 -16.32 17.57 -3.84
N SER A 498 -17.00 17.40 -4.97
CA SER A 498 -18.27 18.07 -5.25
C SER A 498 -19.33 17.78 -4.17
N ASN A 499 -19.31 16.58 -3.58
CA ASN A 499 -20.20 16.19 -2.48
C ASN A 499 -20.02 17.04 -1.21
N TYR A 500 -18.86 17.70 -1.05
CA TYR A 500 -18.56 18.57 0.11
C TYR A 500 -18.96 20.02 -0.09
N PHE A 501 -19.16 20.45 -1.33
CA PHE A 501 -19.52 21.84 -1.66
C PHE A 501 -21.03 22.01 -1.93
N TYR A 502 -21.73 20.95 -2.32
CA TYR A 502 -23.15 20.99 -2.70
C TYR A 502 -24.10 20.34 -1.67
N ARG A 503 -23.59 19.78 -0.58
CA ARG A 503 -24.34 19.27 0.56
C ARG A 503 -24.03 20.07 1.82
#